data_fe25b422563a227e7455e1dbaf6ecac8
#
_entry.id   fe25b422563a227e7455e1dbaf6ecac8
#
_cell.length_a   1.000
_cell.length_b   1.000
_cell.length_c   1.000
_cell.angle_alpha   90.00
_cell.angle_beta   90.00
_cell.angle_gamma   90.00
#
_symmetry.space_group_name_H-M   'P 1'
#
loop_
_entity.id
_entity.type
_entity.pdbx_description
1 polymer ?
#
loop_
_entity_poly.entity_id
_entity_poly.type
_entity_poly.pdbx_seq_one_letter_code
_entity_poly.pdbx_strand_id
1 'polypeptide(L)'
;MSRFKLIKKTKAGIRLGSIKTKRGVVKTPFFMPDATRGFIKLVSGHDLKKIKMGPMVINTYHLFLQPKMEMIKKAGGAHKFMSWDNPLLSDSGGFQVFSLVHRNPEMGKIHENGVKFRSPIDGAWHDITPEKSIQIQFDLGVDMMVCFDDCPPNDYSKEKIKEAVLRTISWAERCKVEYGKQIKKRKIKESERPLLFGVIQGGVEFDLRELCTKELVKIGFDGYGFGAMPVDAEGNFLGEILEFTANLIPEGSLRFALGIGSPSDIVKCARYGWDMFDCVIPTREGRHGRLFLRKRNYKFQIPNSKEFYETINIGNSKFAADFKPINPDSKIPELREYSKAYLHHLFKLKEPLGARLASMNNLEFYLELMEKIRKSS
;
A
#
# COMPACT_ATOMS: atom_id res chain seq x y z
N MET A 1 -9.85 -23.93 2.92
CA MET A 1 -8.49 -23.93 2.32
C MET A 1 -7.96 -22.51 2.36
N SER A 2 -6.70 -22.32 2.76
CA SER A 2 -6.06 -21.01 2.71
C SER A 2 -6.10 -20.44 1.29
N ARG A 3 -6.42 -19.16 1.15
CA ARG A 3 -6.44 -18.48 -0.16
C ARG A 3 -5.06 -18.00 -0.60
N PHE A 4 -4.10 -18.05 0.31
CA PHE A 4 -2.68 -17.89 0.02
C PHE A 4 -2.01 -19.26 -0.06
N LYS A 5 -1.22 -19.47 -1.09
CA LYS A 5 -0.39 -20.68 -1.28
C LYS A 5 1.06 -20.22 -1.40
N LEU A 6 1.86 -20.50 -0.38
CA LEU A 6 3.31 -20.41 -0.47
C LEU A 6 3.80 -21.57 -1.37
N ILE A 7 4.56 -21.25 -2.40
CA ILE A 7 5.09 -22.24 -3.36
C ILE A 7 6.54 -22.58 -3.00
N LYS A 8 7.35 -21.54 -2.70
CA LYS A 8 8.78 -21.68 -2.43
C LYS A 8 9.28 -20.49 -1.61
N LYS A 9 10.18 -20.76 -0.66
CA LYS A 9 11.04 -19.74 -0.05
C LYS A 9 12.43 -19.87 -0.69
N THR A 10 12.95 -18.81 -1.26
CA THR A 10 14.27 -18.80 -1.89
C THR A 10 15.39 -18.79 -0.85
N LYS A 11 16.63 -19.11 -1.24
CA LYS A 11 17.80 -18.96 -0.35
C LYS A 11 18.01 -17.54 0.14
N ALA A 12 17.55 -16.53 -0.61
CA ALA A 12 17.60 -15.12 -0.24
C ALA A 12 16.44 -14.67 0.68
N GLY A 13 15.56 -15.59 1.14
CA GLY A 13 14.45 -15.30 2.03
C GLY A 13 13.14 -14.92 1.35
N ILE A 14 13.13 -14.70 0.04
CA ILE A 14 11.93 -14.28 -0.71
C ILE A 14 10.90 -15.38 -0.75
N ARG A 15 9.64 -15.03 -0.49
CA ARG A 15 8.49 -15.92 -0.47
C ARG A 15 7.73 -15.85 -1.79
N LEU A 16 7.90 -16.89 -2.63
CA LEU A 16 7.18 -17.02 -3.88
C LEU A 16 5.87 -17.76 -3.66
N GLY A 17 4.76 -17.14 -3.97
CA GLY A 17 3.45 -17.70 -3.73
C GLY A 17 2.39 -17.11 -4.64
N SER A 18 1.13 -17.39 -4.32
CA SER A 18 -0.02 -16.85 -5.01
C SER A 18 -1.20 -16.65 -4.08
N ILE A 19 -1.95 -15.58 -4.34
CA ILE A 19 -3.20 -15.24 -3.66
C ILE A 19 -4.34 -15.42 -4.64
N LYS A 20 -5.38 -16.14 -4.24
CA LYS A 20 -6.63 -16.24 -5.01
C LYS A 20 -7.62 -15.20 -4.51
N THR A 21 -7.95 -14.23 -5.35
CA THR A 21 -9.01 -13.26 -5.12
C THR A 21 -10.24 -13.58 -5.97
N LYS A 22 -11.36 -12.88 -5.74
CA LYS A 22 -12.53 -12.96 -6.61
C LYS A 22 -12.21 -12.53 -8.06
N ARG A 23 -11.21 -11.65 -8.25
CA ARG A 23 -10.82 -11.06 -9.54
C ARG A 23 -9.53 -11.63 -10.13
N GLY A 24 -9.14 -12.80 -9.70
CA GLY A 24 -7.99 -13.49 -10.26
C GLY A 24 -6.91 -13.84 -9.25
N VAL A 25 -5.80 -14.32 -9.78
CA VAL A 25 -4.64 -14.77 -9.00
C VAL A 25 -3.55 -13.73 -9.04
N VAL A 26 -3.02 -13.36 -7.89
CA VAL A 26 -1.89 -12.42 -7.73
C VAL A 26 -0.67 -13.20 -7.25
N LYS A 27 0.45 -13.07 -7.95
CA LYS A 27 1.74 -13.70 -7.56
C LYS A 27 2.46 -12.85 -6.54
N THR A 28 3.00 -13.46 -5.48
CA THR A 28 3.83 -12.79 -4.47
C THR A 28 5.32 -12.94 -4.78
N PRO A 29 6.16 -11.96 -4.36
CA PRO A 29 5.78 -10.65 -3.84
C PRO A 29 5.23 -9.71 -4.92
N PHE A 30 4.44 -8.70 -4.53
CA PHE A 30 3.87 -7.70 -5.45
C PHE A 30 3.75 -6.32 -4.81
N PHE A 31 3.67 -5.30 -5.68
CA PHE A 31 3.51 -3.90 -5.30
C PHE A 31 2.14 -3.37 -5.75
N MET A 32 1.54 -2.53 -4.91
CA MET A 32 0.27 -1.85 -5.14
C MET A 32 0.48 -0.33 -5.12
N PRO A 33 0.22 0.38 -6.22
CA PRO A 33 0.22 1.84 -6.16
C PRO A 33 -1.02 2.36 -5.46
N ASP A 34 -0.87 3.52 -4.80
CA ASP A 34 -1.97 4.22 -4.15
C ASP A 34 -2.90 4.88 -5.16
N ALA A 35 -4.14 4.42 -5.17
CA ALA A 35 -5.28 5.05 -5.83
C ALA A 35 -6.23 5.68 -4.80
N THR A 36 -5.71 6.36 -3.83
CA THR A 36 -6.30 6.85 -2.57
C THR A 36 -7.78 7.25 -2.65
N ARG A 37 -8.17 8.06 -3.64
CA ARG A 37 -9.55 8.56 -3.84
C ARG A 37 -10.27 7.86 -5.00
N GLY A 38 -9.88 6.62 -5.33
CA GLY A 38 -10.41 5.88 -6.45
C GLY A 38 -9.71 6.22 -7.78
N PHE A 39 -8.56 6.87 -7.77
CA PHE A 39 -7.76 7.16 -8.97
C PHE A 39 -6.27 7.35 -8.64
N ILE A 40 -5.42 7.05 -9.60
CA ILE A 40 -4.02 7.47 -9.60
C ILE A 40 -3.95 8.83 -10.31
N LYS A 41 -3.44 9.84 -9.62
CA LYS A 41 -3.44 11.22 -10.12
C LYS A 41 -2.75 11.31 -11.50
N LEU A 42 -3.43 11.88 -12.49
CA LEU A 42 -2.99 12.07 -13.88
C LEU A 42 -2.81 10.78 -14.71
N VAL A 43 -3.15 9.62 -14.16
CA VAL A 43 -3.04 8.32 -14.85
C VAL A 43 -4.42 7.69 -14.97
N SER A 44 -4.82 7.37 -16.19
CA SER A 44 -6.13 6.75 -16.45
C SER A 44 -6.12 5.23 -16.20
N GLY A 45 -7.30 4.63 -16.02
CA GLY A 45 -7.44 3.17 -15.98
C GLY A 45 -6.93 2.49 -17.26
N HIS A 46 -7.05 3.15 -18.42
CA HIS A 46 -6.50 2.64 -19.68
C HIS A 46 -4.97 2.63 -19.69
N ASP A 47 -4.32 3.66 -19.14
CA ASP A 47 -2.86 3.68 -18.98
C ASP A 47 -2.38 2.54 -18.11
N LEU A 48 -3.07 2.29 -16.99
CA LEU A 48 -2.75 1.20 -16.07
C LEU A 48 -2.95 -0.18 -16.72
N LYS A 49 -3.99 -0.34 -17.54
CA LYS A 49 -4.21 -1.59 -18.30
C LYS A 49 -3.10 -1.85 -19.33
N LYS A 50 -2.60 -0.81 -20.03
CA LYS A 50 -1.48 -0.92 -20.97
C LYS A 50 -0.22 -1.47 -20.33
N ILE A 51 0.11 -1.09 -19.11
CA ILE A 51 1.27 -1.60 -18.37
C ILE A 51 0.96 -2.87 -17.57
N LYS A 52 -0.25 -3.43 -17.71
CA LYS A 52 -0.70 -4.62 -16.97
C LYS A 52 -0.58 -4.45 -15.44
N MET A 53 -0.99 -3.27 -14.96
CA MET A 53 -1.02 -2.98 -13.52
C MET A 53 -1.88 -4.04 -12.80
N GLY A 54 -1.35 -4.55 -11.69
CA GLY A 54 -2.01 -5.52 -10.82
C GLY A 54 -2.95 -4.85 -9.79
N PRO A 55 -2.96 -5.33 -8.54
CA PRO A 55 -3.76 -4.74 -7.48
C PRO A 55 -3.38 -3.29 -7.20
N MET A 56 -4.35 -2.51 -6.69
CA MET A 56 -4.14 -1.13 -6.21
C MET A 56 -4.74 -0.96 -4.81
N VAL A 57 -4.26 0.05 -4.10
CA VAL A 57 -4.83 0.44 -2.79
C VAL A 57 -5.75 1.63 -2.97
N ILE A 58 -6.97 1.52 -2.42
CA ILE A 58 -7.90 2.64 -2.24
C ILE A 58 -8.08 2.92 -0.74
N ASN A 59 -8.56 4.11 -0.41
CA ASN A 59 -8.59 4.54 0.97
C ASN A 59 -10.02 4.71 1.48
N THR A 60 -10.35 3.97 2.54
CA THR A 60 -11.66 3.98 3.19
C THR A 60 -12.07 5.37 3.67
N TYR A 61 -11.19 6.08 4.37
CA TYR A 61 -11.44 7.42 4.90
C TYR A 61 -11.78 8.43 3.79
N HIS A 62 -10.95 8.48 2.76
CA HIS A 62 -11.14 9.46 1.68
C HIS A 62 -12.42 9.19 0.88
N LEU A 63 -12.73 7.94 0.57
CA LEU A 63 -13.93 7.57 -0.19
C LEU A 63 -15.20 7.70 0.66
N PHE A 64 -15.11 7.49 1.97
CA PHE A 64 -16.20 7.74 2.91
C PHE A 64 -16.58 9.24 2.94
N LEU A 65 -15.60 10.13 2.95
CA LEU A 65 -15.84 11.57 2.96
C LEU A 65 -16.28 12.10 1.59
N GLN A 66 -15.65 11.62 0.51
CA GLN A 66 -15.91 12.05 -0.85
C GLN A 66 -15.58 10.93 -1.84
N PRO A 67 -16.55 10.47 -2.68
CA PRO A 67 -17.87 11.08 -2.99
C PRO A 67 -18.97 10.69 -2.03
N LYS A 68 -18.69 10.08 -0.88
CA LYS A 68 -19.58 9.46 0.09
C LYS A 68 -20.06 8.07 -0.35
N MET A 69 -20.34 7.22 0.65
CA MET A 69 -20.64 5.80 0.37
C MET A 69 -21.94 5.58 -0.41
N GLU A 70 -22.88 6.52 -0.32
CA GLU A 70 -24.12 6.44 -1.08
C GLU A 70 -23.87 6.40 -2.58
N MET A 71 -22.99 7.27 -3.10
CA MET A 71 -22.67 7.34 -4.52
C MET A 71 -21.94 6.08 -5.00
N ILE A 72 -21.00 5.58 -4.18
CA ILE A 72 -20.26 4.35 -4.52
C ILE A 72 -21.19 3.13 -4.55
N LYS A 73 -22.14 3.04 -3.60
CA LYS A 73 -23.16 1.99 -3.59
C LYS A 73 -24.06 2.05 -4.83
N LYS A 74 -24.54 3.24 -5.21
CA LYS A 74 -25.34 3.44 -6.43
C LYS A 74 -24.57 3.02 -7.69
N ALA A 75 -23.24 3.25 -7.74
CA ALA A 75 -22.40 2.78 -8.82
C ALA A 75 -22.18 1.25 -8.83
N GLY A 76 -22.52 0.56 -7.74
CA GLY A 76 -22.31 -0.88 -7.58
C GLY A 76 -20.91 -1.25 -7.08
N GLY A 77 -20.31 -0.39 -6.26
CA GLY A 77 -19.01 -0.57 -5.61
C GLY A 77 -17.85 0.16 -6.32
N ALA A 78 -16.68 0.18 -5.67
CA ALA A 78 -15.51 0.91 -6.14
C ALA A 78 -15.03 0.43 -7.52
N HIS A 79 -15.06 -0.85 -7.79
CA HIS A 79 -14.65 -1.42 -9.09
C HIS A 79 -15.46 -0.85 -10.26
N LYS A 80 -16.78 -0.81 -10.13
CA LYS A 80 -17.65 -0.22 -11.16
C LYS A 80 -17.48 1.29 -11.23
N PHE A 81 -17.37 1.94 -10.07
CA PHE A 81 -17.15 3.39 -9.98
C PHE A 81 -15.88 3.83 -10.69
N MET A 82 -14.80 3.04 -10.58
CA MET A 82 -13.48 3.30 -11.18
C MET A 82 -13.31 2.69 -12.57
N SER A 83 -14.22 1.84 -13.05
CA SER A 83 -14.04 0.97 -14.23
C SER A 83 -12.75 0.13 -14.15
N TRP A 84 -12.50 -0.48 -12.98
CA TRP A 84 -11.31 -1.23 -12.68
C TRP A 84 -11.62 -2.72 -12.42
N ASP A 85 -10.94 -3.62 -13.15
CA ASP A 85 -11.25 -5.05 -13.16
C ASP A 85 -10.29 -5.89 -12.28
N ASN A 86 -9.07 -5.39 -12.01
CA ASN A 86 -8.08 -6.08 -11.19
C ASN A 86 -8.37 -5.89 -9.68
N PRO A 87 -7.77 -6.71 -8.79
CA PRO A 87 -8.06 -6.64 -7.37
C PRO A 87 -7.80 -5.26 -6.75
N LEU A 88 -8.62 -4.91 -5.77
CA LEU A 88 -8.46 -3.73 -4.93
C LEU A 88 -8.26 -4.15 -3.48
N LEU A 89 -7.33 -3.50 -2.79
CA LEU A 89 -7.22 -3.47 -1.35
C LEU A 89 -7.78 -2.13 -0.86
N SER A 90 -8.61 -2.14 0.18
CA SER A 90 -8.87 -0.91 0.94
C SER A 90 -8.10 -0.94 2.26
N ASP A 91 -7.42 0.16 2.56
CA ASP A 91 -6.96 0.35 3.94
C ASP A 91 -8.14 0.60 4.89
N SER A 92 -7.87 0.57 6.18
CA SER A 92 -8.90 0.78 7.21
C SER A 92 -9.37 2.24 7.31
N GLY A 93 -8.60 3.19 6.78
CA GLY A 93 -8.74 4.62 7.01
C GLY A 93 -8.16 5.10 8.36
N GLY A 94 -7.64 4.18 9.18
CA GLY A 94 -7.12 4.47 10.51
C GLY A 94 -5.97 5.46 10.48
N PHE A 95 -4.92 5.18 9.73
CA PHE A 95 -3.73 6.04 9.65
C PHE A 95 -4.06 7.51 9.33
N GLN A 96 -5.01 7.77 8.41
CA GLN A 96 -5.38 9.13 8.02
C GLN A 96 -6.11 9.86 9.15
N VAL A 97 -7.02 9.16 9.84
CA VAL A 97 -7.77 9.74 10.96
C VAL A 97 -6.84 9.98 12.14
N PHE A 98 -5.97 9.04 12.47
CA PHE A 98 -4.98 9.19 13.55
C PHE A 98 -3.99 10.30 13.26
N SER A 99 -3.44 10.36 12.05
CA SER A 99 -2.55 11.44 11.62
C SER A 99 -3.22 12.83 11.73
N LEU A 100 -4.53 12.89 11.39
CA LEU A 100 -5.30 14.13 11.55
C LEU A 100 -5.43 14.54 13.02
N VAL A 101 -5.83 13.60 13.90
CA VAL A 101 -6.10 13.84 15.32
C VAL A 101 -4.80 14.08 16.10
N HIS A 102 -3.72 13.34 15.82
CA HIS A 102 -2.44 13.54 16.49
C HIS A 102 -1.80 14.89 16.13
N ARG A 103 -1.93 15.33 14.85
CA ARG A 103 -1.41 16.64 14.43
C ARG A 103 -2.23 17.82 14.91
N ASN A 104 -3.52 17.62 15.07
CA ASN A 104 -4.44 18.66 15.52
C ASN A 104 -5.53 18.06 16.42
N PRO A 105 -5.34 18.06 17.76
CA PRO A 105 -6.30 17.50 18.72
C PRO A 105 -7.70 18.12 18.65
N GLU A 106 -7.85 19.34 18.12
CA GLU A 106 -9.18 19.95 17.90
C GLU A 106 -9.98 19.26 16.78
N MET A 107 -9.28 18.53 15.91
CA MET A 107 -9.90 17.80 14.80
C MET A 107 -10.52 16.48 15.21
N GLY A 108 -10.31 16.02 16.45
CA GLY A 108 -10.95 14.78 16.90
C GLY A 108 -10.37 14.19 18.17
N LYS A 109 -10.89 13.02 18.53
CA LYS A 109 -10.46 12.26 19.70
C LYS A 109 -10.52 10.75 19.42
N ILE A 110 -9.47 10.06 19.85
CA ILE A 110 -9.40 8.60 19.89
C ILE A 110 -10.01 8.14 21.21
N HIS A 111 -10.85 7.13 21.17
CA HIS A 111 -11.48 6.52 22.34
C HIS A 111 -11.61 5.00 22.13
N GLU A 112 -11.94 4.24 23.17
CA GLU A 112 -11.98 2.77 23.12
C GLU A 112 -12.92 2.20 22.04
N ASN A 113 -13.99 2.94 21.71
CA ASN A 113 -14.95 2.49 20.71
C ASN A 113 -14.58 2.84 19.26
N GLY A 114 -13.60 3.72 19.03
CA GLY A 114 -13.21 4.18 17.72
C GLY A 114 -12.63 5.59 17.74
N VAL A 115 -12.86 6.35 16.67
CA VAL A 115 -12.35 7.71 16.52
C VAL A 115 -13.47 8.65 16.08
N LYS A 116 -13.69 9.71 16.86
CA LYS A 116 -14.52 10.85 16.48
C LYS A 116 -13.64 11.92 15.87
N PHE A 117 -13.97 12.40 14.68
CA PHE A 117 -13.17 13.42 13.99
C PHE A 117 -14.03 14.39 13.19
N ARG A 118 -13.47 15.57 12.95
CA ARG A 118 -14.07 16.61 12.11
C ARG A 118 -13.55 16.49 10.69
N SER A 119 -14.46 16.42 9.73
CA SER A 119 -14.11 16.33 8.31
C SER A 119 -13.41 17.62 7.85
N PRO A 120 -12.23 17.51 7.21
CA PRO A 120 -11.55 18.67 6.62
C PRO A 120 -12.23 19.17 5.34
N ILE A 121 -13.26 18.46 4.82
CA ILE A 121 -13.95 18.83 3.59
C ILE A 121 -15.13 19.74 3.86
N ASP A 122 -15.99 19.37 4.82
CA ASP A 122 -17.24 20.08 5.10
C ASP A 122 -17.41 20.46 6.59
N GLY A 123 -16.43 20.17 7.43
CA GLY A 123 -16.46 20.48 8.85
C GLY A 123 -17.41 19.61 9.69
N ALA A 124 -18.10 18.64 9.09
CA ALA A 124 -19.01 17.75 9.79
C ALA A 124 -18.26 16.79 10.73
N TRP A 125 -18.90 16.44 11.86
CA TRP A 125 -18.38 15.43 12.77
C TRP A 125 -18.75 14.04 12.30
N HIS A 126 -17.79 13.12 12.37
CA HIS A 126 -17.94 11.72 12.03
C HIS A 126 -17.37 10.83 13.12
N ASP A 127 -17.98 9.64 13.27
CA ASP A 127 -17.46 8.56 14.08
C ASP A 127 -17.12 7.38 13.18
N ILE A 128 -15.89 6.87 13.29
CA ILE A 128 -15.47 5.61 12.68
C ILE A 128 -15.13 4.63 13.79
N THR A 129 -15.84 3.52 13.82
CA THR A 129 -15.57 2.38 14.71
C THR A 129 -14.98 1.23 13.88
N PRO A 130 -14.39 0.19 14.51
CA PRO A 130 -13.97 -1.02 13.82
C PRO A 130 -15.04 -1.62 12.93
N GLU A 131 -16.28 -1.70 13.43
CA GLU A 131 -17.42 -2.22 12.68
C GLU A 131 -17.74 -1.35 11.46
N LYS A 132 -17.74 -0.02 11.65
CA LYS A 132 -18.04 0.93 10.58
C LYS A 132 -16.99 0.87 9.48
N SER A 133 -15.71 0.75 9.83
CA SER A 133 -14.62 0.59 8.86
C SER A 133 -14.84 -0.67 8.00
N ILE A 134 -15.14 -1.81 8.63
CA ILE A 134 -15.43 -3.07 7.91
C ILE A 134 -16.66 -2.93 7.02
N GLN A 135 -17.75 -2.32 7.51
CA GLN A 135 -18.96 -2.10 6.70
C GLN A 135 -18.69 -1.26 5.46
N ILE A 136 -17.90 -0.18 5.59
CA ILE A 136 -17.48 0.66 4.46
C ILE A 136 -16.69 -0.15 3.44
N GLN A 137 -15.74 -0.96 3.87
CA GLN A 137 -14.91 -1.79 2.99
C GLN A 137 -15.75 -2.83 2.23
N PHE A 138 -16.76 -3.42 2.87
CA PHE A 138 -17.74 -4.27 2.19
C PHE A 138 -18.60 -3.50 1.17
N ASP A 139 -18.96 -2.27 1.47
CA ASP A 139 -19.71 -1.42 0.56
C ASP A 139 -18.87 -0.92 -0.63
N LEU A 140 -17.55 -0.74 -0.43
CA LEU A 140 -16.59 -0.54 -1.52
C LEU A 140 -16.48 -1.78 -2.43
N GLY A 141 -16.71 -2.97 -1.90
CA GLY A 141 -16.70 -4.23 -2.66
C GLY A 141 -15.30 -4.67 -3.07
N VAL A 142 -14.30 -4.41 -2.24
CA VAL A 142 -12.89 -4.72 -2.47
C VAL A 142 -12.57 -6.22 -2.30
N ASP A 143 -11.41 -6.63 -2.76
CA ASP A 143 -10.92 -8.01 -2.68
C ASP A 143 -10.09 -8.28 -1.42
N MET A 144 -9.51 -7.23 -0.84
CA MET A 144 -8.66 -7.27 0.35
C MET A 144 -9.01 -6.11 1.26
N MET A 145 -9.10 -6.38 2.56
CA MET A 145 -9.51 -5.44 3.62
C MET A 145 -8.48 -5.42 4.73
N VAL A 146 -8.27 -4.26 5.34
CA VAL A 146 -7.40 -4.09 6.51
C VAL A 146 -8.27 -3.76 7.74
N CYS A 147 -8.00 -4.40 8.87
CA CYS A 147 -8.64 -4.08 10.14
C CYS A 147 -8.32 -2.65 10.57
N PHE A 148 -9.29 -2.03 11.24
CA PHE A 148 -9.08 -0.74 11.89
C PHE A 148 -8.11 -0.91 13.06
N ASP A 149 -7.06 -0.10 13.11
CA ASP A 149 -5.96 -0.19 14.05
C ASP A 149 -5.61 1.19 14.62
N ASP A 150 -4.99 1.26 15.76
CA ASP A 150 -4.45 2.49 16.34
C ASP A 150 -2.95 2.57 16.03
N CYS A 151 -2.59 3.52 15.18
CA CYS A 151 -1.22 3.72 14.70
C CYS A 151 -0.61 4.98 15.31
N PRO A 152 0.01 4.89 16.52
CA PRO A 152 0.66 6.04 17.15
C PRO A 152 1.94 6.45 16.42
N PRO A 153 2.39 7.70 16.57
CA PRO A 153 3.74 8.11 16.19
C PRO A 153 4.81 7.23 16.86
N ASN A 154 5.92 6.99 16.14
CA ASN A 154 7.01 6.14 16.63
C ASN A 154 7.76 6.72 17.84
N ASP A 155 7.66 8.02 18.07
CA ASP A 155 8.30 8.78 19.16
C ASP A 155 7.48 8.82 20.46
N TYR A 156 6.35 8.10 20.51
CA TYR A 156 5.58 7.97 21.73
C TYR A 156 6.30 7.08 22.76
N SER A 157 6.03 7.34 24.06
CA SER A 157 6.54 6.47 25.13
C SER A 157 6.04 5.03 24.98
N LYS A 158 6.80 4.08 25.51
CA LYS A 158 6.45 2.65 25.46
C LYS A 158 5.05 2.38 26.06
N GLU A 159 4.66 3.11 27.10
CA GLU A 159 3.34 2.99 27.74
C GLU A 159 2.22 3.38 26.76
N LYS A 160 2.36 4.51 26.05
CA LYS A 160 1.40 4.95 25.04
C LYS A 160 1.33 3.99 23.84
N ILE A 161 2.48 3.47 23.42
CA ILE A 161 2.53 2.44 22.36
C ILE A 161 1.81 1.18 22.82
N LYS A 162 2.01 0.75 24.09
CA LYS A 162 1.31 -0.39 24.68
C LYS A 162 -0.21 -0.19 24.73
N GLU A 163 -0.69 1.00 25.09
CA GLU A 163 -2.13 1.32 25.04
C GLU A 163 -2.69 1.18 23.63
N ALA A 164 -1.97 1.69 22.61
CA ALA A 164 -2.36 1.56 21.22
C ALA A 164 -2.35 0.11 20.73
N VAL A 165 -1.40 -0.70 21.17
CA VAL A 165 -1.36 -2.15 20.91
C VAL A 165 -2.59 -2.85 21.47
N LEU A 166 -2.93 -2.61 22.73
CA LEU A 166 -4.10 -3.23 23.39
C LEU A 166 -5.40 -2.81 22.70
N ARG A 167 -5.52 -1.54 22.32
CA ARG A 167 -6.66 -1.02 21.56
C ARG A 167 -6.73 -1.66 20.18
N THR A 168 -5.62 -1.77 19.47
CA THR A 168 -5.53 -2.46 18.16
C THR A 168 -6.01 -3.90 18.25
N ILE A 169 -5.60 -4.66 19.27
CA ILE A 169 -6.05 -6.04 19.49
C ILE A 169 -7.56 -6.10 19.68
N SER A 170 -8.09 -5.27 20.60
CA SER A 170 -9.54 -5.19 20.84
C SER A 170 -10.33 -4.81 19.57
N TRP A 171 -9.82 -3.87 18.79
CA TRP A 171 -10.45 -3.45 17.54
C TRP A 171 -10.36 -4.53 16.45
N ALA A 172 -9.28 -5.27 16.39
CA ALA A 172 -9.12 -6.38 15.46
C ALA A 172 -10.15 -7.51 15.72
N GLU A 173 -10.43 -7.83 16.98
CA GLU A 173 -11.49 -8.77 17.36
C GLU A 173 -12.87 -8.26 16.88
N ARG A 174 -13.19 -7.01 17.13
CA ARG A 174 -14.45 -6.38 16.68
C ARG A 174 -14.56 -6.35 15.17
N CYS A 175 -13.48 -6.03 14.45
CA CYS A 175 -13.41 -6.12 12.99
C CYS A 175 -13.69 -7.54 12.51
N LYS A 176 -13.10 -8.55 13.14
CA LYS A 176 -13.28 -9.96 12.77
C LYS A 176 -14.71 -10.41 12.97
N VAL A 177 -15.34 -10.04 14.09
CA VAL A 177 -16.75 -10.34 14.39
C VAL A 177 -17.66 -9.69 13.35
N GLU A 178 -17.47 -8.41 13.08
CA GLU A 178 -18.29 -7.68 12.09
C GLU A 178 -18.09 -8.22 10.68
N TYR A 179 -16.84 -8.56 10.31
CA TYR A 179 -16.55 -9.22 9.04
C TYR A 179 -17.36 -10.52 8.87
N GLY A 180 -17.41 -11.38 9.89
CA GLY A 180 -18.19 -12.61 9.87
C GLY A 180 -19.70 -12.33 9.71
N LYS A 181 -20.24 -11.29 10.41
CA LYS A 181 -21.63 -10.85 10.25
C LYS A 181 -21.94 -10.40 8.83
N GLN A 182 -21.03 -9.60 8.23
CA GLN A 182 -21.24 -9.10 6.86
C GLN A 182 -21.16 -10.22 5.81
N ILE A 183 -20.29 -11.20 5.95
CA ILE A 183 -20.23 -12.38 5.09
C ILE A 183 -21.55 -13.14 5.11
N LYS A 184 -22.08 -13.42 6.31
CA LYS A 184 -23.39 -14.10 6.48
C LYS A 184 -24.53 -13.27 5.92
N LYS A 185 -24.63 -11.99 6.29
CA LYS A 185 -25.69 -11.07 5.85
C LYS A 185 -25.75 -10.92 4.34
N ARG A 186 -24.60 -10.83 3.68
CA ARG A 186 -24.46 -10.65 2.22
C ARG A 186 -24.43 -11.97 1.46
N LYS A 187 -24.50 -13.12 2.15
CA LYS A 187 -24.45 -14.47 1.57
C LYS A 187 -23.22 -14.68 0.66
N ILE A 188 -22.06 -14.16 1.07
CA ILE A 188 -20.82 -14.25 0.29
C ILE A 188 -20.25 -15.66 0.44
N LYS A 189 -19.94 -16.29 -0.69
CA LYS A 189 -19.31 -17.62 -0.70
C LYS A 189 -17.85 -17.52 -0.21
N GLU A 190 -17.35 -18.59 0.43
CA GLU A 190 -15.96 -18.64 0.91
C GLU A 190 -14.92 -18.34 -0.19
N SER A 191 -15.19 -18.81 -1.41
CA SER A 191 -14.32 -18.56 -2.57
C SER A 191 -14.30 -17.11 -3.06
N GLU A 192 -15.27 -16.30 -2.66
CA GLU A 192 -15.48 -14.91 -3.12
C GLU A 192 -15.29 -13.87 -2.01
N ARG A 193 -15.13 -14.32 -0.75
CA ARG A 193 -14.96 -13.39 0.37
C ARG A 193 -13.70 -12.55 0.18
N PRO A 194 -13.68 -11.27 0.56
CA PRO A 194 -12.43 -10.51 0.61
C PRO A 194 -11.47 -11.13 1.62
N LEU A 195 -10.17 -10.98 1.40
CA LEU A 195 -9.18 -11.32 2.43
C LEU A 195 -9.18 -10.24 3.51
N LEU A 196 -8.98 -10.63 4.77
CA LEU A 196 -8.91 -9.71 5.90
C LEU A 196 -7.52 -9.76 6.55
N PHE A 197 -6.92 -8.57 6.72
CA PHE A 197 -5.58 -8.42 7.30
C PHE A 197 -5.67 -7.77 8.69
N GLY A 198 -5.02 -8.38 9.69
CA GLY A 198 -4.73 -7.74 10.96
C GLY A 198 -3.50 -6.84 10.82
N VAL A 199 -3.38 -5.80 11.65
CA VAL A 199 -2.23 -4.89 11.64
C VAL A 199 -1.45 -5.03 12.93
N ILE A 200 -0.18 -5.43 12.84
CA ILE A 200 0.71 -5.59 13.98
C ILE A 200 1.27 -4.22 14.35
N GLN A 201 0.86 -3.69 15.48
CA GLN A 201 1.39 -2.49 16.09
C GLN A 201 2.46 -2.83 17.14
N GLY A 202 3.17 -1.83 17.66
CA GLY A 202 4.22 -2.01 18.67
C GLY A 202 5.40 -1.04 18.51
N GLY A 203 5.32 -0.11 17.56
CA GLY A 203 6.40 0.86 17.33
C GLY A 203 7.73 0.18 17.05
N VAL A 204 8.76 0.55 17.80
CA VAL A 204 10.11 -0.06 17.76
C VAL A 204 10.32 -1.08 18.87
N GLU A 205 9.29 -1.38 19.69
CA GLU A 205 9.36 -2.25 20.86
C GLU A 205 9.14 -3.72 20.47
N PHE A 206 10.17 -4.55 20.57
CA PHE A 206 10.14 -5.96 20.18
C PHE A 206 9.09 -6.76 20.96
N ASP A 207 9.02 -6.57 22.28
CA ASP A 207 8.07 -7.24 23.18
C ASP A 207 6.60 -6.87 22.85
N LEU A 208 6.33 -5.63 22.48
CA LEU A 208 5.00 -5.19 22.08
C LEU A 208 4.61 -5.73 20.69
N ARG A 209 5.57 -5.85 19.76
CA ARG A 209 5.37 -6.51 18.46
C ARG A 209 5.00 -7.98 18.65
N GLU A 210 5.73 -8.67 19.52
CA GLU A 210 5.46 -10.08 19.84
C GLU A 210 4.08 -10.25 20.47
N LEU A 211 3.75 -9.44 21.48
CA LEU A 211 2.43 -9.42 22.12
C LEU A 211 1.32 -9.23 21.09
N CYS A 212 1.41 -8.18 20.28
CA CYS A 212 0.42 -7.86 19.26
C CYS A 212 0.26 -9.00 18.26
N THR A 213 1.36 -9.53 17.75
CA THR A 213 1.33 -10.63 16.77
C THR A 213 0.66 -11.87 17.36
N LYS A 214 1.05 -12.27 18.57
CA LYS A 214 0.49 -13.45 19.26
C LYS A 214 -1.03 -13.36 19.38
N GLU A 215 -1.54 -12.22 19.84
CA GLU A 215 -2.98 -12.04 20.01
C GLU A 215 -3.72 -11.98 18.65
N LEU A 216 -3.18 -11.26 17.67
CA LEU A 216 -3.78 -11.23 16.32
C LEU A 216 -3.79 -12.61 15.65
N VAL A 217 -2.75 -13.43 15.86
CA VAL A 217 -2.70 -14.81 15.33
C VAL A 217 -3.77 -15.68 15.96
N LYS A 218 -4.09 -15.52 17.24
CA LYS A 218 -5.20 -16.22 17.92
C LYS A 218 -6.56 -15.85 17.32
N ILE A 219 -6.79 -14.57 17.01
CA ILE A 219 -8.01 -14.10 16.33
C ILE A 219 -8.13 -14.71 14.93
N GLY A 220 -7.03 -14.81 14.22
CA GLY A 220 -6.90 -15.47 12.91
C GLY A 220 -7.33 -14.61 11.73
N PHE A 221 -6.36 -14.24 10.88
CA PHE A 221 -6.54 -13.44 9.66
C PHE A 221 -5.92 -14.15 8.45
N ASP A 222 -6.24 -13.67 7.24
CA ASP A 222 -5.62 -14.18 6.01
C ASP A 222 -4.16 -13.72 5.87
N GLY A 223 -3.82 -12.64 6.55
CA GLY A 223 -2.48 -12.09 6.59
C GLY A 223 -2.34 -11.01 7.66
N TYR A 224 -1.12 -10.52 7.81
CA TYR A 224 -0.77 -9.54 8.82
C TYR A 224 0.08 -8.43 8.22
N GLY A 225 -0.25 -7.20 8.58
CA GLY A 225 0.43 -6.00 8.13
C GLY A 225 1.39 -5.46 9.18
N PHE A 226 2.48 -4.82 8.75
CA PHE A 226 3.35 -4.02 9.60
C PHE A 226 2.69 -2.66 9.84
N GLY A 227 2.22 -2.41 11.05
CA GLY A 227 1.74 -1.10 11.49
C GLY A 227 2.88 -0.27 12.05
N ALA A 228 2.86 1.01 11.87
CA ALA A 228 3.81 2.07 12.19
C ALA A 228 4.51 2.66 10.96
N MET A 229 5.21 3.79 11.18
CA MET A 229 6.08 4.34 10.14
C MET A 229 7.32 3.44 9.99
N PRO A 230 7.73 3.10 8.74
CA PRO A 230 8.88 2.22 8.50
C PRO A 230 10.24 2.93 8.67
N VAL A 231 10.23 4.17 9.18
CA VAL A 231 11.40 4.99 9.43
C VAL A 231 11.31 5.62 10.82
N ASP A 232 12.46 5.88 11.43
CA ASP A 232 12.55 6.63 12.69
C ASP A 232 12.36 8.15 12.45
N ALA A 233 12.51 8.94 13.51
CA ALA A 233 12.40 10.41 13.46
C ALA A 233 13.47 11.06 12.58
N GLU A 234 14.64 10.45 12.46
CA GLU A 234 15.79 10.86 11.64
C GLU A 234 15.65 10.41 10.18
N GLY A 235 14.64 9.61 9.86
CA GLY A 235 14.40 9.08 8.52
C GLY A 235 15.19 7.79 8.20
N ASN A 236 15.80 7.14 9.20
CA ASN A 236 16.49 5.88 9.02
C ASN A 236 15.49 4.73 8.90
N PHE A 237 15.76 3.82 7.98
CA PHE A 237 14.90 2.66 7.74
C PHE A 237 14.99 1.64 8.89
N LEU A 238 13.84 1.29 9.46
CA LEU A 238 13.69 0.37 10.59
C LEU A 238 13.77 -1.11 10.15
N GLY A 239 14.89 -1.49 9.50
CA GLY A 239 15.05 -2.81 8.91
C GLY A 239 14.97 -3.96 9.91
N GLU A 240 15.60 -3.82 11.08
CA GLU A 240 15.66 -4.84 12.12
C GLU A 240 14.27 -5.18 12.66
N ILE A 241 13.47 -4.17 13.00
CA ILE A 241 12.10 -4.37 13.52
C ILE A 241 11.16 -4.94 12.45
N LEU A 242 11.39 -4.60 11.17
CA LEU A 242 10.64 -5.17 10.05
C LEU A 242 10.97 -6.65 9.85
N GLU A 243 12.24 -7.03 9.93
CA GLU A 243 12.67 -8.43 9.84
C GLU A 243 12.15 -9.25 11.01
N PHE A 244 12.31 -8.72 12.24
CA PHE A 244 11.76 -9.35 13.45
C PHE A 244 10.26 -9.60 13.33
N THR A 245 9.48 -8.56 12.96
CA THR A 245 8.03 -8.68 12.82
C THR A 245 7.63 -9.70 11.74
N ALA A 246 8.33 -9.73 10.60
CA ALA A 246 8.09 -10.73 9.57
C ALA A 246 8.26 -12.16 10.08
N ASN A 247 9.25 -12.40 10.93
CA ASN A 247 9.54 -13.73 11.49
C ASN A 247 8.51 -14.20 12.52
N LEU A 248 7.78 -13.28 13.16
CA LEU A 248 6.68 -13.62 14.07
C LEU A 248 5.42 -14.11 13.34
N ILE A 249 5.24 -13.74 12.07
CA ILE A 249 4.04 -14.08 11.30
C ILE A 249 4.11 -15.54 10.82
N PRO A 250 3.03 -16.35 11.04
CA PRO A 250 3.00 -17.74 10.59
C PRO A 250 3.31 -17.89 9.10
N GLU A 251 4.02 -18.95 8.74
CA GLU A 251 4.49 -19.16 7.37
C GLU A 251 3.36 -19.28 6.36
N GLY A 252 2.23 -19.85 6.74
CA GLY A 252 1.04 -19.98 5.89
C GLY A 252 0.23 -18.70 5.70
N SER A 253 0.60 -17.59 6.35
CA SER A 253 -0.10 -16.31 6.29
C SER A 253 0.60 -15.31 5.37
N LEU A 254 -0.18 -14.40 4.76
CA LEU A 254 0.36 -13.29 3.99
C LEU A 254 1.02 -12.25 4.88
N ARG A 255 2.06 -11.59 4.38
CA ARG A 255 2.83 -10.57 5.08
C ARG A 255 2.80 -9.27 4.29
N PHE A 256 2.21 -8.24 4.86
CA PHE A 256 1.99 -6.96 4.20
C PHE A 256 2.84 -5.85 4.83
N ALA A 257 3.84 -5.36 4.10
CA ALA A 257 4.69 -4.24 4.49
C ALA A 257 4.03 -2.92 4.08
N LEU A 258 3.11 -2.40 4.92
CA LEU A 258 2.36 -1.18 4.64
C LEU A 258 3.29 0.03 4.49
N GLY A 259 3.07 0.81 3.44
CA GLY A 259 3.79 2.06 3.20
C GLY A 259 5.25 1.92 2.77
N ILE A 260 5.76 0.70 2.58
CA ILE A 260 7.13 0.46 2.13
C ILE A 260 7.20 0.63 0.61
N GLY A 261 7.91 1.67 0.16
CA GLY A 261 7.88 2.03 -1.26
C GLY A 261 9.20 2.49 -1.88
N SER A 262 10.29 2.72 -1.13
CA SER A 262 11.58 2.94 -1.79
C SER A 262 12.04 1.64 -2.46
N PRO A 263 12.56 1.66 -3.71
CA PRO A 263 12.93 0.42 -4.40
C PRO A 263 13.95 -0.44 -3.61
N SER A 264 14.90 0.18 -2.92
CA SER A 264 15.88 -0.50 -2.08
C SER A 264 15.22 -1.19 -0.87
N ASP A 265 14.25 -0.54 -0.24
CA ASP A 265 13.59 -1.07 0.94
C ASP A 265 12.61 -2.18 0.59
N ILE A 266 11.93 -2.08 -0.57
CA ILE A 266 11.15 -3.20 -1.12
C ILE A 266 12.02 -4.45 -1.29
N VAL A 267 13.23 -4.30 -1.87
CA VAL A 267 14.14 -5.45 -2.05
C VAL A 267 14.57 -6.03 -0.71
N LYS A 268 14.93 -5.19 0.28
CA LYS A 268 15.28 -5.65 1.64
C LYS A 268 14.11 -6.37 2.29
N CYS A 269 12.92 -5.76 2.30
CA CYS A 269 11.72 -6.34 2.91
C CYS A 269 11.29 -7.64 2.23
N ALA A 270 11.40 -7.76 0.90
CA ALA A 270 11.14 -9.02 0.20
C ALA A 270 12.09 -10.13 0.68
N ARG A 271 13.36 -9.81 1.00
CA ARG A 271 14.31 -10.76 1.61
C ARG A 271 13.96 -11.14 3.04
N TYR A 272 13.39 -10.22 3.81
CA TYR A 272 12.84 -10.51 5.15
C TYR A 272 11.56 -11.37 5.08
N GLY A 273 11.04 -11.61 3.87
CA GLY A 273 9.88 -12.45 3.63
C GLY A 273 8.56 -11.71 3.61
N TRP A 274 8.55 -10.40 3.34
CA TRP A 274 7.33 -9.66 3.07
C TRP A 274 6.81 -9.94 1.67
N ASP A 275 5.48 -10.11 1.54
CA ASP A 275 4.81 -10.57 0.31
C ASP A 275 4.14 -9.43 -0.48
N MET A 276 3.70 -8.37 0.23
CA MET A 276 2.87 -7.30 -0.31
C MET A 276 3.44 -5.95 0.09
N PHE A 277 3.41 -5.00 -0.83
CA PHE A 277 3.90 -3.64 -0.66
C PHE A 277 2.92 -2.64 -1.25
N ASP A 278 2.80 -1.47 -0.62
CA ASP A 278 2.06 -0.34 -1.17
C ASP A 278 2.78 0.97 -0.88
N CYS A 279 2.67 1.92 -1.78
CA CYS A 279 3.15 3.28 -1.53
C CYS A 279 2.75 4.25 -2.64
N VAL A 280 2.70 5.54 -2.30
CA VAL A 280 2.50 6.64 -3.24
C VAL A 280 3.79 7.05 -3.98
N ILE A 281 4.97 6.56 -3.57
CA ILE A 281 6.29 7.01 -4.06
C ILE A 281 6.38 7.03 -5.59
N PRO A 282 6.05 5.97 -6.36
CA PRO A 282 6.23 6.00 -7.81
C PRO A 282 5.54 7.20 -8.47
N THR A 283 4.28 7.42 -8.09
CA THR A 283 3.45 8.47 -8.69
C THR A 283 3.72 9.84 -8.08
N ARG A 284 4.02 9.93 -6.78
CA ARG A 284 4.40 11.18 -6.13
C ARG A 284 5.70 11.71 -6.71
N GLU A 285 6.75 10.89 -6.75
CA GLU A 285 8.05 11.28 -7.30
C GLU A 285 7.95 11.62 -8.78
N GLY A 286 7.18 10.83 -9.56
CA GLY A 286 6.92 11.13 -10.97
C GLY A 286 6.28 12.51 -11.17
N ARG A 287 5.26 12.85 -10.39
CA ARG A 287 4.63 14.18 -10.45
C ARG A 287 5.56 15.34 -10.10
N HIS A 288 6.61 15.07 -9.34
CA HIS A 288 7.65 16.05 -8.99
C HIS A 288 8.90 15.96 -9.88
N GLY A 289 8.82 15.23 -11.00
CA GLY A 289 9.88 15.16 -12.00
C GLY A 289 11.03 14.22 -11.65
N ARG A 290 10.89 13.38 -10.61
CA ARG A 290 11.88 12.35 -10.29
C ARG A 290 11.51 11.04 -10.97
N LEU A 291 12.39 10.56 -11.86
CA LEU A 291 12.24 9.29 -12.56
C LEU A 291 13.17 8.23 -11.96
N PHE A 292 12.65 7.01 -11.83
CA PHE A 292 13.43 5.82 -11.53
C PHE A 292 13.82 5.13 -12.85
N LEU A 293 15.10 4.93 -13.08
CA LEU A 293 15.64 4.29 -14.29
C LEU A 293 16.51 3.11 -13.92
N ARG A 294 16.44 2.03 -14.69
CA ARG A 294 17.30 0.87 -14.50
C ARG A 294 18.72 1.16 -15.00
N LYS A 295 19.74 0.78 -14.23
CA LYS A 295 21.13 0.77 -14.73
C LYS A 295 21.33 -0.40 -15.70
N ARG A 296 21.73 -0.11 -16.94
CA ARG A 296 21.84 -1.10 -18.03
C ARG A 296 22.90 -2.18 -17.77
N ASN A 297 24.02 -1.84 -17.17
CA ASN A 297 25.15 -2.75 -16.96
C ASN A 297 25.07 -3.54 -15.64
N TYR A 298 23.93 -3.50 -14.97
CA TYR A 298 23.74 -4.16 -13.71
C TYR A 298 23.08 -5.54 -13.90
N LYS A 299 23.83 -6.63 -13.65
CA LYS A 299 23.21 -7.94 -13.47
C LYS A 299 22.43 -7.91 -12.17
N PHE A 300 21.10 -7.99 -12.25
CA PHE A 300 20.24 -8.01 -11.09
C PHE A 300 20.49 -9.31 -10.30
N GLN A 301 21.49 -9.26 -9.44
CA GLN A 301 21.59 -10.12 -8.27
C GLN A 301 20.89 -9.34 -7.17
N ILE A 302 20.09 -9.97 -6.32
CA ILE A 302 19.30 -9.26 -5.30
C ILE A 302 20.27 -8.38 -4.50
N PRO A 303 20.25 -7.04 -4.70
CA PRO A 303 21.29 -6.20 -4.16
C PRO A 303 20.99 -5.82 -2.73
N ASN A 304 22.05 -5.70 -1.95
CA ASN A 304 22.01 -5.05 -0.64
C ASN A 304 22.03 -3.51 -0.74
N SER A 305 22.05 -2.93 -1.94
CA SER A 305 22.32 -1.50 -2.16
C SER A 305 21.41 -0.89 -3.25
N LYS A 306 21.43 0.45 -3.35
CA LYS A 306 20.78 1.25 -4.38
C LYS A 306 21.43 1.11 -5.78
N GLU A 307 22.23 0.09 -6.02
CA GLU A 307 23.08 0.00 -7.22
C GLU A 307 22.35 -0.40 -8.50
N PHE A 308 21.18 -1.02 -8.40
CA PHE A 308 20.44 -1.54 -9.56
C PHE A 308 19.63 -0.49 -10.32
N TYR A 309 19.50 0.70 -9.77
CA TYR A 309 18.77 1.81 -10.40
C TYR A 309 19.44 3.15 -10.14
N GLU A 310 19.08 4.11 -10.95
CA GLU A 310 19.42 5.51 -10.74
C GLU A 310 18.15 6.36 -10.70
N THR A 311 18.24 7.53 -10.11
CA THR A 311 17.19 8.52 -10.14
C THR A 311 17.67 9.77 -10.85
N ILE A 312 16.84 10.31 -11.74
CA ILE A 312 17.07 11.61 -12.37
C ILE A 312 15.97 12.58 -11.97
N ASN A 313 16.31 13.85 -11.77
CA ASN A 313 15.32 14.91 -11.65
C ASN A 313 15.28 15.66 -12.99
N ILE A 314 14.19 15.46 -13.73
CA ILE A 314 14.04 16.02 -15.09
C ILE A 314 14.00 17.55 -15.10
N GLY A 315 13.72 18.19 -13.98
CA GLY A 315 13.77 19.65 -13.84
C GLY A 315 15.17 20.27 -13.93
N ASN A 316 16.25 19.45 -13.83
CA ASN A 316 17.62 19.94 -13.97
C ASN A 316 17.92 20.45 -15.37
N SER A 317 18.64 21.58 -15.47
CA SER A 317 18.98 22.25 -16.74
C SER A 317 19.79 21.37 -17.70
N LYS A 318 20.56 20.40 -17.20
CA LYS A 318 21.31 19.45 -18.06
C LYS A 318 20.42 18.65 -19.02
N PHE A 319 19.11 18.55 -18.74
CA PHE A 319 18.16 17.84 -19.60
C PHE A 319 17.50 18.74 -20.65
N ALA A 320 17.70 20.06 -20.60
CA ALA A 320 17.12 20.99 -21.56
C ALA A 320 17.48 20.70 -23.01
N ALA A 321 18.67 20.13 -23.26
CA ALA A 321 19.17 19.73 -24.58
C ALA A 321 19.48 18.21 -24.66
N ASP A 322 18.94 17.38 -23.78
CA ASP A 322 19.10 15.93 -23.87
C ASP A 322 18.00 15.33 -24.76
N PHE A 323 18.28 15.19 -26.05
CA PHE A 323 17.36 14.63 -27.04
C PHE A 323 17.27 13.09 -27.03
N LYS A 324 17.93 12.40 -26.08
CA LYS A 324 17.78 10.97 -25.91
C LYS A 324 16.38 10.64 -25.35
N PRO A 325 15.84 9.44 -25.66
CA PRO A 325 14.56 9.00 -25.12
C PRO A 325 14.46 9.15 -23.60
N ILE A 326 13.25 9.40 -23.09
CA ILE A 326 12.97 9.42 -21.64
C ILE A 326 13.45 8.11 -21.01
N ASN A 327 13.01 6.98 -21.57
CA ASN A 327 13.42 5.64 -21.15
C ASN A 327 13.44 4.71 -22.38
N PRO A 328 14.61 4.46 -22.98
CA PRO A 328 14.73 3.67 -24.22
C PRO A 328 14.38 2.18 -24.03
N ASP A 329 14.36 1.68 -22.79
CA ASP A 329 14.03 0.28 -22.46
C ASP A 329 12.55 0.08 -22.06
N SER A 330 11.75 1.15 -22.04
CA SER A 330 10.33 1.13 -21.68
C SER A 330 9.49 0.33 -22.69
N LYS A 331 8.44 -0.31 -22.21
CA LYS A 331 7.38 -0.90 -23.05
C LYS A 331 6.35 0.13 -23.52
N ILE A 332 6.35 1.31 -22.91
CA ILE A 332 5.45 2.42 -23.22
C ILE A 332 6.03 3.21 -24.42
N PRO A 333 5.32 3.28 -25.57
CA PRO A 333 5.84 3.96 -26.76
C PRO A 333 6.27 5.40 -26.51
N GLU A 334 5.43 6.19 -25.82
CA GLU A 334 5.70 7.60 -25.52
C GLU A 334 7.03 7.82 -24.78
N LEU A 335 7.44 6.88 -23.91
CA LEU A 335 8.69 6.99 -23.17
C LEU A 335 9.94 6.66 -24.02
N ARG A 336 9.77 5.90 -25.11
CA ARG A 336 10.83 5.64 -26.09
C ARG A 336 10.93 6.72 -27.16
N GLU A 337 9.82 7.34 -27.47
CA GLU A 337 9.73 8.32 -28.58
C GLU A 337 10.02 9.73 -28.11
N TYR A 338 9.51 10.13 -26.94
CA TYR A 338 9.77 11.46 -26.41
C TYR A 338 11.14 11.57 -25.75
N SER A 339 11.79 12.73 -25.98
CA SER A 339 13.10 13.01 -25.42
C SER A 339 13.02 13.53 -23.98
N LYS A 340 14.13 13.43 -23.27
CA LYS A 340 14.29 14.06 -21.95
C LYS A 340 14.18 15.58 -22.05
N ALA A 341 14.68 16.18 -23.16
CA ALA A 341 14.51 17.62 -23.42
C ALA A 341 13.04 18.02 -23.51
N TYR A 342 12.22 17.23 -24.21
CA TYR A 342 10.77 17.48 -24.28
C TYR A 342 10.11 17.32 -22.91
N LEU A 343 10.44 16.26 -22.17
CA LEU A 343 9.92 16.06 -20.81
C LEU A 343 10.33 17.21 -19.87
N HIS A 344 11.59 17.66 -19.93
CA HIS A 344 12.06 18.83 -19.20
C HIS A 344 11.23 20.09 -19.53
N HIS A 345 10.97 20.34 -20.80
CA HIS A 345 10.12 21.46 -21.26
C HIS A 345 8.71 21.38 -20.66
N LEU A 346 8.07 20.20 -20.69
CA LEU A 346 6.75 19.98 -20.09
C LEU A 346 6.75 20.31 -18.58
N PHE A 347 7.78 19.90 -17.85
CA PHE A 347 7.90 20.21 -16.42
C PHE A 347 8.11 21.72 -16.16
N LYS A 348 8.88 22.40 -17.01
CA LYS A 348 9.06 23.87 -16.90
C LYS A 348 7.75 24.62 -17.09
N LEU A 349 6.90 24.15 -17.99
CA LEU A 349 5.58 24.71 -18.24
C LEU A 349 4.52 24.23 -17.24
N LYS A 350 4.86 23.30 -16.33
CA LYS A 350 3.91 22.63 -15.41
C LYS A 350 2.79 21.91 -16.17
N GLU A 351 3.10 21.43 -17.38
CA GLU A 351 2.15 20.70 -18.22
C GLU A 351 1.83 19.32 -17.63
N PRO A 352 0.55 18.98 -17.39
CA PRO A 352 0.14 17.71 -16.79
C PRO A 352 0.66 16.45 -17.52
N LEU A 353 0.86 16.52 -18.83
CA LEU A 353 1.43 15.43 -19.63
C LEU A 353 2.80 15.01 -19.11
N GLY A 354 3.66 15.96 -18.69
CA GLY A 354 4.96 15.66 -18.14
C GLY A 354 4.87 14.80 -16.86
N ALA A 355 4.01 15.21 -15.95
CA ALA A 355 3.78 14.48 -14.69
C ALA A 355 3.15 13.10 -14.92
N ARG A 356 2.26 12.96 -15.95
CA ARG A 356 1.71 11.67 -16.36
C ARG A 356 2.80 10.74 -16.89
N LEU A 357 3.63 11.19 -17.83
CA LEU A 357 4.71 10.40 -18.43
C LEU A 357 5.71 9.92 -17.37
N ALA A 358 6.14 10.81 -16.48
CA ALA A 358 7.05 10.46 -15.40
C ALA A 358 6.43 9.46 -14.40
N SER A 359 5.13 9.61 -14.08
CA SER A 359 4.42 8.64 -13.23
C SER A 359 4.30 7.28 -13.90
N MET A 360 4.03 7.23 -15.20
CA MET A 360 3.96 5.99 -15.98
C MET A 360 5.31 5.28 -16.05
N ASN A 361 6.41 6.00 -16.25
CA ASN A 361 7.77 5.46 -16.18
C ASN A 361 8.04 4.80 -14.82
N ASN A 362 7.67 5.48 -13.74
CA ASN A 362 7.93 4.97 -12.39
C ASN A 362 7.06 3.75 -12.07
N LEU A 363 5.79 3.74 -12.47
CA LEU A 363 4.91 2.58 -12.30
C LEU A 363 5.45 1.36 -13.06
N GLU A 364 5.88 1.53 -14.31
CA GLU A 364 6.50 0.46 -15.09
C GLU A 364 7.77 -0.06 -14.41
N PHE A 365 8.64 0.83 -13.91
CA PHE A 365 9.83 0.46 -13.16
C PHE A 365 9.52 -0.43 -11.95
N TYR A 366 8.47 -0.10 -11.16
CA TYR A 366 8.08 -0.90 -10.00
C TYR A 366 7.53 -2.28 -10.39
N LEU A 367 6.77 -2.37 -11.47
CA LEU A 367 6.30 -3.66 -11.98
C LEU A 367 7.47 -4.55 -12.43
N GLU A 368 8.45 -3.98 -13.13
CA GLU A 368 9.67 -4.70 -13.53
C GLU A 368 10.52 -5.12 -12.33
N LEU A 369 10.63 -4.25 -11.31
CA LEU A 369 11.31 -4.59 -10.06
C LEU A 369 10.69 -5.82 -9.42
N MET A 370 9.37 -5.85 -9.26
CA MET A 370 8.67 -6.99 -8.66
C MET A 370 8.81 -8.26 -9.51
N GLU A 371 8.80 -8.13 -10.82
CA GLU A 371 9.04 -9.27 -11.73
C GLU A 371 10.46 -9.84 -11.54
N LYS A 372 11.47 -8.97 -11.42
CA LYS A 372 12.85 -9.37 -11.19
C LYS A 372 13.05 -10.02 -9.82
N ILE A 373 12.44 -9.46 -8.75
CA ILE A 373 12.47 -10.06 -7.42
C ILE A 373 11.90 -11.49 -7.47
N ARG A 374 10.80 -11.72 -8.18
CA ARG A 374 10.22 -13.06 -8.33
C ARG A 374 11.06 -14.02 -9.17
N LYS A 375 11.87 -13.51 -10.10
CA LYS A 375 12.75 -14.34 -10.97
C LYS A 375 14.15 -14.58 -10.36
N SER A 376 14.55 -13.80 -9.37
CA SER A 376 15.86 -13.93 -8.71
C SER A 376 15.80 -14.98 -7.59
N SER A 377 15.61 -16.23 -7.97
CA SER A 377 15.51 -17.39 -7.07
C SER A 377 16.69 -18.33 -7.24
#